data_10d9388432dc732f29d2af21600d6044
#
_entry.id   10d9388432dc732f29d2af21600d6044
#
_cell.length_a   1.000
_cell.length_b   1.000
_cell.length_c   1.000
_cell.angle_alpha   90.00
_cell.angle_beta   90.00
_cell.angle_gamma   90.00
#
_symmetry.space_group_name_H-M   'P 1'
#
loop_
_entity.id
_entity.type
_entity.pdbx_description
1 polymer ?
#
loop_
_entity_poly.entity_id
_entity_poly.type
_entity_poly.pdbx_seq_one_letter_code
_entity_poly.pdbx_strand_id
1 'polypeptide(L)'
;SSKQLEKEMTVILGIALVIIIAVLLFTSQSFMEVPIFLIVFGVAALLNMGTNYLLGEISFITKSVAVVLQLALAIDYAIILSHRFAEEKQTKNAYDAIVTALSKAILEISSSSLTTLAGLAALMVMQLRIGMDMGLVLCKGIICSLVTVFFIMPGLLLAFSDKIDKTTHRSFVPSIEKWCK
;
A
#
# COMPACT_ATOMS: atom_id res chain seq x y z
N SER A 1 -17.27 9.85 25.57
CA SER A 1 -17.89 10.83 24.70
C SER A 1 -17.26 10.76 23.31
N SER A 2 -18.09 10.84 22.25
CA SER A 2 -17.65 10.64 20.84
C SER A 2 -16.50 11.56 20.44
N LYS A 3 -16.49 12.81 20.87
CA LYS A 3 -15.40 13.77 20.59
C LYS A 3 -14.04 13.37 21.17
N GLN A 4 -14.02 12.62 22.27
CA GLN A 4 -12.78 12.15 22.87
C GLN A 4 -12.21 10.98 22.07
N LEU A 5 -13.09 10.07 21.61
CA LEU A 5 -12.71 8.98 20.71
C LEU A 5 -12.18 9.50 19.36
N GLU A 6 -12.81 10.52 18.77
CA GLU A 6 -12.33 11.15 17.54
C GLU A 6 -10.92 11.74 17.69
N LYS A 7 -10.65 12.39 18.83
CA LYS A 7 -9.33 12.98 19.11
C LYS A 7 -8.27 11.89 19.31
N GLU A 8 -8.56 10.85 20.05
CA GLU A 8 -7.66 9.71 20.23
C GLU A 8 -7.36 9.00 18.91
N MET A 9 -8.37 8.81 18.04
CA MET A 9 -8.18 8.19 16.75
C MET A 9 -7.35 9.04 15.79
N THR A 10 -7.49 10.37 15.85
CA THR A 10 -6.63 11.27 15.06
C THR A 10 -5.16 11.17 15.50
N VAL A 11 -4.92 11.04 16.79
CA VAL A 11 -3.56 10.84 17.32
C VAL A 11 -2.99 9.50 16.89
N ILE A 12 -3.78 8.42 16.96
CA ILE A 12 -3.38 7.07 16.51
C ILE A 12 -3.04 7.07 15.02
N LEU A 13 -3.86 7.70 14.18
CA LEU A 13 -3.60 7.87 12.74
C LEU A 13 -2.30 8.65 12.49
N GLY A 14 -2.06 9.71 13.24
CA GLY A 14 -0.84 10.50 13.15
C GLY A 14 0.41 9.68 13.52
N ILE A 15 0.35 8.91 14.61
CA ILE A 15 1.44 8.01 15.04
C ILE A 15 1.66 6.91 13.98
N ALA A 16 0.60 6.29 13.48
CA ALA A 16 0.70 5.28 12.44
C ALA A 16 1.38 5.84 11.18
N LEU A 17 1.01 7.04 10.74
CA LEU A 17 1.61 7.70 9.58
C LEU A 17 3.11 7.97 9.79
N VAL A 18 3.51 8.43 10.97
CA VAL A 18 4.93 8.66 11.31
C VAL A 18 5.72 7.35 11.28
N ILE A 19 5.20 6.28 11.87
CA ILE A 19 5.83 4.96 11.85
C ILE A 19 5.98 4.46 10.41
N ILE A 20 4.96 4.61 9.59
CA ILE A 20 4.97 4.20 8.19
C ILE A 20 6.01 4.98 7.39
N ILE A 21 6.10 6.30 7.55
CA ILE A 21 7.13 7.11 6.90
C ILE A 21 8.53 6.65 7.33
N ALA A 22 8.73 6.36 8.61
CA ALA A 22 9.99 5.83 9.10
C ALA A 22 10.35 4.49 8.45
N VAL A 23 9.39 3.54 8.39
CA VAL A 23 9.58 2.25 7.73
C VAL A 23 9.88 2.43 6.24
N LEU A 24 9.16 3.33 5.55
CA LEU A 24 9.41 3.62 4.14
C LEU A 24 10.82 4.17 3.90
N LEU A 25 11.30 5.06 4.74
CA LEU A 25 12.66 5.61 4.65
C LEU A 25 13.74 4.52 4.82
N PHE A 26 13.47 3.52 5.67
CA PHE A 26 14.37 2.38 5.86
C PHE A 26 14.30 1.35 4.71
N THR A 27 13.12 1.13 4.16
CA THR A 27 12.87 0.08 3.16
C THR A 27 13.08 0.58 1.74
N SER A 28 12.86 1.88 1.49
CA SER A 28 13.01 2.51 0.16
C SER A 28 14.47 2.56 -0.26
N GLN A 29 14.73 2.29 -1.53
CA GLN A 29 16.05 2.39 -2.14
C GLN A 29 16.40 3.81 -2.61
N SER A 30 15.39 4.69 -2.67
CA SER A 30 15.53 6.07 -3.09
C SER A 30 14.61 6.98 -2.29
N PHE A 31 15.13 8.14 -1.85
CA PHE A 31 14.29 9.14 -1.19
C PHE A 31 13.11 9.62 -2.05
N MET A 32 13.22 9.48 -3.38
CA MET A 32 12.14 9.85 -4.30
C MET A 32 10.99 8.84 -4.34
N GLU A 33 11.19 7.61 -3.88
CA GLU A 33 10.14 6.60 -3.78
C GLU A 33 9.10 6.94 -2.70
N VAL A 34 9.54 7.56 -1.59
CA VAL A 34 8.66 7.89 -0.46
C VAL A 34 7.49 8.81 -0.88
N PRO A 35 7.71 9.94 -1.57
CA PRO A 35 6.60 10.76 -2.04
C PRO A 35 5.71 10.03 -3.07
N ILE A 36 6.27 9.16 -3.90
CA ILE A 36 5.48 8.34 -4.83
C ILE A 36 4.52 7.42 -4.05
N PHE A 37 5.02 6.73 -3.03
CA PHE A 37 4.21 5.86 -2.18
C PHE A 37 3.11 6.65 -1.45
N LEU A 38 3.41 7.84 -0.94
CA LEU A 38 2.42 8.70 -0.29
C LEU A 38 1.33 9.17 -1.25
N ILE A 39 1.67 9.48 -2.50
CA ILE A 39 0.68 9.84 -3.54
C ILE A 39 -0.21 8.64 -3.85
N VAL A 40 0.36 7.46 -4.10
CA VAL A 40 -0.37 6.23 -4.39
C VAL A 40 -1.33 5.90 -3.24
N PHE A 41 -0.83 5.97 -2.01
CA PHE A 41 -1.65 5.75 -0.82
C PHE A 41 -2.77 6.80 -0.69
N GLY A 42 -2.44 8.09 -0.86
CA GLY A 42 -3.42 9.17 -0.79
C GLY A 42 -4.58 8.96 -1.77
N VAL A 43 -4.26 8.57 -3.01
CA VAL A 43 -5.29 8.26 -4.02
C VAL A 43 -6.10 7.03 -3.63
N ALA A 44 -5.46 5.95 -3.14
CA ALA A 44 -6.17 4.75 -2.69
C ALA A 44 -7.12 5.04 -1.52
N ALA A 45 -6.67 5.85 -0.55
CA ALA A 45 -7.48 6.27 0.59
C ALA A 45 -8.67 7.14 0.15
N LEU A 46 -8.46 8.08 -0.76
CA LEU A 46 -9.52 8.93 -1.32
C LEU A 46 -10.56 8.10 -2.07
N LEU A 47 -10.14 7.12 -2.88
CA LEU A 47 -11.05 6.20 -3.58
C LEU A 47 -11.86 5.38 -2.57
N ASN A 48 -11.22 4.85 -1.54
CA ASN A 48 -11.92 4.09 -0.51
C ASN A 48 -12.90 4.96 0.28
N MET A 49 -12.49 6.15 0.71
CA MET A 49 -13.35 7.08 1.44
C MET A 49 -14.51 7.59 0.57
N GLY A 50 -14.23 7.95 -0.69
CA GLY A 50 -15.24 8.42 -1.63
C GLY A 50 -16.31 7.36 -1.92
N THR A 51 -15.90 6.10 -2.05
CA THR A 51 -16.84 4.99 -2.27
C THR A 51 -17.54 4.50 -0.99
N ASN A 52 -17.10 4.91 0.20
CA ASN A 52 -17.83 4.63 1.45
C ASN A 52 -19.21 5.27 1.49
N TYR A 53 -19.40 6.38 0.78
CA TYR A 53 -20.72 7.01 0.63
C TYR A 53 -21.78 6.06 0.04
N LEU A 54 -21.37 5.10 -0.79
CA LEU A 54 -22.24 4.08 -1.38
C LEU A 54 -22.69 3.00 -0.39
N LEU A 55 -21.95 2.82 0.71
CA LEU A 55 -22.22 1.79 1.72
C LEU A 55 -23.09 2.27 2.88
N GLY A 56 -23.44 3.57 2.92
CA GLY A 56 -24.25 4.16 3.97
C GLY A 56 -23.49 4.46 5.27
N GLU A 57 -24.14 4.31 6.41
CA GLU A 57 -23.54 4.57 7.73
C GLU A 57 -22.55 3.47 8.12
N ILE A 58 -21.28 3.81 8.17
CA ILE A 58 -20.19 2.95 8.60
C ILE A 58 -19.80 3.32 10.03
N SER A 59 -19.59 2.31 10.89
CA SER A 59 -19.09 2.53 12.24
C SER A 59 -17.79 3.35 12.23
N PHE A 60 -17.68 4.30 13.15
CA PHE A 60 -16.48 5.11 13.32
C PHE A 60 -15.22 4.27 13.56
N ILE A 61 -15.35 3.19 14.33
CA ILE A 61 -14.26 2.23 14.59
C ILE A 61 -13.83 1.57 13.29
N THR A 62 -14.77 1.08 12.50
CA THR A 62 -14.50 0.47 11.19
C THR A 62 -13.77 1.42 10.25
N LYS A 63 -14.20 2.67 10.17
CA LYS A 63 -13.57 3.69 9.32
C LYS A 63 -12.10 3.91 9.68
N SER A 64 -11.80 4.00 10.96
CA SER A 64 -10.44 4.27 11.44
C SER A 64 -9.50 3.08 11.25
N VAL A 65 -9.96 1.88 11.60
CA VAL A 65 -9.18 0.64 11.39
C VAL A 65 -8.95 0.39 9.91
N ALA A 66 -9.96 0.66 9.07
CA ALA A 66 -9.86 0.48 7.63
C ALA A 66 -8.77 1.35 7.00
N VAL A 67 -8.65 2.62 7.42
CA VAL A 67 -7.62 3.53 6.89
C VAL A 67 -6.22 3.04 7.25
N VAL A 68 -5.99 2.64 8.51
CA VAL A 68 -4.67 2.16 8.96
C VAL A 68 -4.28 0.86 8.25
N LEU A 69 -5.20 -0.11 8.17
CA LEU A 69 -4.91 -1.39 7.53
C LEU A 69 -4.73 -1.23 6.02
N GLN A 70 -5.55 -0.41 5.39
CA GLN A 70 -5.41 -0.09 3.97
C GLN A 70 -4.06 0.57 3.67
N LEU A 71 -3.62 1.49 4.53
CA LEU A 71 -2.32 2.14 4.43
C LEU A 71 -1.19 1.11 4.47
N ALA A 72 -1.20 0.22 5.46
CA ALA A 72 -0.18 -0.81 5.60
C ALA A 72 -0.11 -1.71 4.35
N LEU A 73 -1.25 -2.22 3.88
CA LEU A 73 -1.31 -3.11 2.73
C LEU A 73 -0.94 -2.42 1.41
N ALA A 74 -1.38 -1.17 1.21
CA ALA A 74 -1.03 -0.41 0.01
C ALA A 74 0.48 -0.17 -0.10
N ILE A 75 1.14 0.07 1.04
CA ILE A 75 2.58 0.26 1.10
C ILE A 75 3.32 -1.03 0.78
N ASP A 76 2.90 -2.17 1.33
CA ASP A 76 3.52 -3.46 1.03
C ASP A 76 3.46 -3.76 -0.47
N TYR A 77 2.33 -3.52 -1.12
CA TYR A 77 2.18 -3.70 -2.56
C TYR A 77 3.05 -2.74 -3.37
N ALA A 78 3.15 -1.49 -2.92
CA ALA A 78 4.00 -0.49 -3.55
C ALA A 78 5.49 -0.84 -3.43
N ILE A 79 5.94 -1.32 -2.28
CA ILE A 79 7.32 -1.76 -2.05
C ILE A 79 7.66 -2.94 -2.97
N ILE A 80 6.79 -3.95 -3.08
CA ILE A 80 7.00 -5.10 -3.96
C ILE A 80 7.21 -4.64 -5.41
N LEU A 81 6.31 -3.79 -5.92
CA LEU A 81 6.42 -3.28 -7.29
C LEU A 81 7.67 -2.43 -7.51
N SER A 82 8.02 -1.56 -6.54
CA SER A 82 9.21 -0.71 -6.63
C SER A 82 10.50 -1.53 -6.64
N HIS A 83 10.61 -2.55 -5.78
CA HIS A 83 11.77 -3.44 -5.76
C HIS A 83 11.90 -4.21 -7.08
N ARG A 84 10.80 -4.76 -7.60
CA ARG A 84 10.80 -5.43 -8.92
C ARG A 84 11.22 -4.48 -10.04
N PHE A 85 10.76 -3.24 -10.01
CA PHE A 85 11.18 -2.23 -10.97
C PHE A 85 12.68 -1.93 -10.87
N ALA A 86 13.22 -1.74 -9.68
CA ALA A 86 14.63 -1.50 -9.45
C ALA A 86 15.51 -2.66 -9.92
N GLU A 87 15.09 -3.92 -9.69
CA GLU A 87 15.78 -5.13 -10.19
C GLU A 87 15.82 -5.15 -11.73
N GLU A 88 14.68 -5.00 -12.38
CA GLU A 88 14.58 -5.07 -13.84
C GLU A 88 15.31 -3.91 -14.53
N LYS A 89 15.35 -2.75 -13.91
CA LYS A 89 16.02 -1.56 -14.46
C LYS A 89 17.53 -1.69 -14.50
N GLN A 90 18.14 -2.62 -13.78
CA GLN A 90 19.58 -2.89 -13.86
C GLN A 90 20.00 -3.46 -15.22
N THR A 91 19.10 -4.12 -15.94
CA THR A 91 19.39 -4.84 -17.19
C THR A 91 18.55 -4.34 -18.37
N LYS A 92 17.55 -3.51 -18.14
CA LYS A 92 16.57 -3.04 -19.14
C LYS A 92 16.42 -1.52 -19.10
N ASN A 93 15.89 -0.96 -20.19
CA ASN A 93 15.44 0.44 -20.17
C ASN A 93 14.22 0.60 -19.23
N ALA A 94 13.91 1.84 -18.82
CA ALA A 94 12.88 2.11 -17.82
C ALA A 94 11.49 1.60 -18.24
N TYR A 95 11.14 1.66 -19.53
CA TYR A 95 9.85 1.19 -20.02
C TYR A 95 9.73 -0.34 -19.96
N ASP A 96 10.72 -1.06 -20.48
CA ASP A 96 10.71 -2.52 -20.47
C ASP A 96 10.85 -3.06 -19.05
N ALA A 97 11.60 -2.35 -18.19
CA ALA A 97 11.73 -2.68 -16.78
C ALA A 97 10.38 -2.61 -16.05
N ILE A 98 9.59 -1.53 -16.25
CA ILE A 98 8.30 -1.39 -15.57
C ILE A 98 7.27 -2.42 -16.07
N VAL A 99 7.24 -2.73 -17.36
CA VAL A 99 6.35 -3.74 -17.93
C VAL A 99 6.66 -5.13 -17.36
N THR A 100 7.95 -5.48 -17.29
CA THR A 100 8.37 -6.77 -16.71
C THR A 100 8.13 -6.83 -15.21
N ALA A 101 8.45 -5.76 -14.48
CA ALA A 101 8.22 -5.65 -13.05
C ALA A 101 6.73 -5.79 -12.71
N LEU A 102 5.87 -5.10 -13.46
CA LEU A 102 4.42 -5.18 -13.28
C LEU A 102 3.89 -6.59 -13.51
N SER A 103 4.33 -7.26 -14.56
CA SER A 103 3.90 -8.64 -14.86
C SER A 103 4.28 -9.63 -13.75
N LYS A 104 5.45 -9.48 -13.13
CA LYS A 104 5.88 -10.29 -11.99
C LYS A 104 5.14 -9.91 -10.70
N ALA A 105 5.04 -8.61 -10.44
CA ALA A 105 4.39 -8.09 -9.23
C ALA A 105 2.89 -8.40 -9.19
N ILE A 106 2.18 -8.40 -10.31
CA ILE A 106 0.76 -8.77 -10.37
C ILE A 106 0.51 -10.15 -9.79
N LEU A 107 1.31 -11.15 -10.16
CA LEU A 107 1.15 -12.51 -9.64
C LEU A 107 1.42 -12.59 -8.14
N GLU A 108 2.51 -11.96 -7.70
CA GLU A 108 2.94 -11.96 -6.31
C GLU A 108 1.95 -11.22 -5.39
N ILE A 109 1.57 -10.02 -5.77
CA ILE A 109 0.62 -9.17 -5.02
C ILE A 109 -0.79 -9.78 -5.05
N SER A 110 -1.25 -10.29 -6.21
CA SER A 110 -2.58 -10.86 -6.32
C SER A 110 -2.75 -12.13 -5.48
N SER A 111 -1.74 -12.99 -5.42
CA SER A 111 -1.80 -14.20 -4.58
C SER A 111 -1.84 -13.86 -3.08
N SER A 112 -1.03 -12.89 -2.65
CA SER A 112 -1.04 -12.41 -1.27
C SER A 112 -2.35 -11.71 -0.90
N SER A 113 -2.84 -10.82 -1.76
CA SER A 113 -4.08 -10.08 -1.53
C SER A 113 -5.30 -10.99 -1.54
N LEU A 114 -5.32 -12.05 -2.36
CA LEU A 114 -6.41 -13.02 -2.37
C LEU A 114 -6.53 -13.75 -1.03
N THR A 115 -5.42 -14.13 -0.43
CA THR A 115 -5.39 -14.74 0.91
C THR A 115 -5.94 -13.77 1.97
N THR A 116 -5.52 -12.51 1.92
CA THR A 116 -6.02 -11.47 2.84
C THR A 116 -7.52 -11.22 2.63
N LEU A 117 -7.97 -11.12 1.38
CA LEU A 117 -9.40 -10.96 1.03
C LEU A 117 -10.23 -12.14 1.54
N ALA A 118 -9.74 -13.37 1.40
CA ALA A 118 -10.43 -14.55 1.92
C ALA A 118 -10.56 -14.51 3.46
N GLY A 119 -9.50 -14.09 4.17
CA GLY A 119 -9.54 -13.89 5.62
C GLY A 119 -10.54 -12.80 6.04
N LEU A 120 -10.57 -11.68 5.33
CA LEU A 120 -11.51 -10.60 5.61
C LEU A 120 -12.95 -10.96 5.22
N ALA A 121 -13.14 -11.74 4.15
CA ALA A 121 -14.45 -12.25 3.77
C ALA A 121 -15.04 -13.17 4.87
N ALA A 122 -14.19 -13.89 5.59
CA ALA A 122 -14.64 -14.69 6.75
C ALA A 122 -15.25 -13.82 7.85
N LEU A 123 -14.82 -12.55 8.01
CA LEU A 123 -15.44 -11.61 8.96
C LEU A 123 -16.89 -11.27 8.58
N MET A 124 -17.22 -11.30 7.28
CA MET A 124 -18.59 -11.03 6.81
C MET A 124 -19.57 -12.12 7.20
N VAL A 125 -19.09 -13.33 7.50
CA VAL A 125 -19.93 -14.46 7.94
C VAL A 125 -20.20 -14.40 9.44
N MET A 126 -19.51 -13.52 10.17
CA MET A 126 -19.78 -13.34 11.60
C MET A 126 -21.19 -12.76 11.82
N GLN A 127 -21.86 -13.25 12.87
CA GLN A 127 -23.19 -12.75 13.25
C GLN A 127 -23.17 -11.34 13.87
N LEU A 128 -21.98 -10.79 14.13
CA LEU A 128 -21.80 -9.45 14.65
C LEU A 128 -21.81 -8.44 13.51
N ARG A 129 -22.70 -7.45 13.56
CA ARG A 129 -22.82 -6.38 12.57
C ARG A 129 -21.50 -5.63 12.33
N ILE A 130 -20.71 -5.43 13.39
CA ILE A 130 -19.38 -4.79 13.29
C ILE A 130 -18.43 -5.62 12.43
N GLY A 131 -18.44 -6.95 12.53
CA GLY A 131 -17.59 -7.83 11.73
C GLY A 131 -17.92 -7.74 10.23
N MET A 132 -19.21 -7.71 9.90
CA MET A 132 -19.66 -7.56 8.51
C MET A 132 -19.28 -6.20 7.92
N ASP A 133 -19.49 -5.11 8.67
CA ASP A 133 -19.10 -3.76 8.24
C ASP A 133 -17.58 -3.65 8.01
N MET A 134 -16.79 -4.19 8.95
CA MET A 134 -15.32 -4.22 8.82
C MET A 134 -14.89 -5.04 7.62
N GLY A 135 -15.41 -6.24 7.44
CA GLY A 135 -15.08 -7.13 6.32
C GLY A 135 -15.32 -6.44 4.97
N LEU A 136 -16.50 -5.84 4.77
CA LEU A 136 -16.84 -5.13 3.53
C LEU A 136 -15.92 -3.94 3.25
N VAL A 137 -15.73 -3.06 4.24
CA VAL A 137 -14.92 -1.84 4.06
C VAL A 137 -13.46 -2.17 3.82
N LEU A 138 -12.92 -3.17 4.52
CA LEU A 138 -11.54 -3.60 4.36
C LEU A 138 -11.30 -4.31 3.02
N CYS A 139 -12.18 -5.22 2.61
CA CYS A 139 -12.08 -5.86 1.28
C CYS A 139 -12.11 -4.83 0.16
N LYS A 140 -13.03 -3.86 0.23
CA LYS A 140 -13.09 -2.76 -0.71
C LYS A 140 -11.81 -1.91 -0.69
N GLY A 141 -11.27 -1.62 0.49
CA GLY A 141 -10.02 -0.89 0.67
C GLY A 141 -8.84 -1.56 -0.02
N ILE A 142 -8.72 -2.89 0.11
CA ILE A 142 -7.70 -3.68 -0.58
C ILE A 142 -7.85 -3.58 -2.10
N ILE A 143 -9.07 -3.74 -2.62
CA ILE A 143 -9.33 -3.64 -4.06
C ILE A 143 -8.96 -2.24 -4.58
N CYS A 144 -9.34 -1.17 -3.87
CA CYS A 144 -8.94 0.20 -4.22
C CYS A 144 -7.42 0.37 -4.23
N SER A 145 -6.72 -0.21 -3.26
CA SER A 145 -5.25 -0.17 -3.19
C SER A 145 -4.60 -0.92 -4.35
N LEU A 146 -5.10 -2.12 -4.69
CA LEU A 146 -4.62 -2.90 -5.84
C LEU A 146 -4.78 -2.14 -7.16
N VAL A 147 -5.96 -1.57 -7.38
CA VAL A 147 -6.22 -0.75 -8.58
C VAL A 147 -5.25 0.43 -8.64
N THR A 148 -5.08 1.14 -7.54
CA THR A 148 -4.18 2.30 -7.49
C THR A 148 -2.73 1.90 -7.73
N VAL A 149 -2.25 0.83 -7.10
CA VAL A 149 -0.87 0.36 -7.27
C VAL A 149 -0.63 -0.12 -8.70
N PHE A 150 -1.54 -0.88 -9.30
CA PHE A 150 -1.32 -1.42 -10.65
C PHE A 150 -1.48 -0.40 -11.78
N PHE A 151 -2.31 0.64 -11.58
CA PHE A 151 -2.57 1.63 -12.65
C PHE A 151 -1.83 2.95 -12.47
N ILE A 152 -1.71 3.46 -11.25
CA ILE A 152 -1.10 4.77 -11.00
C ILE A 152 0.39 4.66 -10.74
N MET A 153 0.82 3.69 -9.95
CA MET A 153 2.21 3.57 -9.54
C MET A 153 3.19 3.32 -10.70
N PRO A 154 2.89 2.47 -11.71
CA PRO A 154 3.80 2.30 -12.85
C PRO A 154 4.05 3.59 -13.61
N GLY A 155 3.00 4.40 -13.79
CA GLY A 155 3.12 5.72 -14.42
C GLY A 155 4.01 6.68 -13.62
N LEU A 156 3.86 6.70 -12.30
CA LEU A 156 4.70 7.52 -11.42
C LEU A 156 6.16 7.04 -11.39
N LEU A 157 6.41 5.74 -11.30
CA LEU A 157 7.75 5.17 -11.33
C LEU A 157 8.47 5.49 -12.65
N LEU A 158 7.74 5.42 -13.77
CA LEU A 158 8.29 5.76 -15.09
C LEU A 158 8.56 7.27 -15.20
N ALA A 159 7.60 8.12 -14.79
CA ALA A 159 7.74 9.57 -14.87
C ALA A 159 8.89 10.12 -13.99
N PHE A 160 9.14 9.48 -12.86
CA PHE A 160 10.19 9.88 -11.92
C PHE A 160 11.44 8.99 -11.97
N SER A 161 11.57 8.11 -12.96
CA SER A 161 12.66 7.15 -13.07
C SER A 161 14.06 7.80 -13.02
N ASP A 162 14.26 8.93 -13.72
CA ASP A 162 15.52 9.68 -13.73
C ASP A 162 15.86 10.32 -12.37
N LYS A 163 14.83 10.73 -11.63
CA LYS A 163 15.00 11.30 -10.29
C LYS A 163 15.26 10.21 -9.25
N ILE A 164 14.63 9.06 -9.41
CA ILE A 164 14.89 7.88 -8.58
C ILE A 164 16.36 7.48 -8.70
N ASP A 165 16.90 7.39 -9.92
CA ASP A 165 18.31 7.06 -10.16
C ASP A 165 19.27 8.05 -9.49
N LYS A 166 18.97 9.35 -9.57
CA LYS A 166 19.81 10.41 -8.97
C LYS A 166 19.78 10.41 -7.44
N THR A 167 18.73 9.89 -6.83
CA THR A 167 18.52 9.87 -5.37
C THR A 167 18.67 8.48 -4.77
N THR A 168 19.05 7.48 -5.57
CA THR A 168 19.30 6.11 -5.10
C THR A 168 20.49 6.10 -4.16
N HIS A 169 20.27 5.65 -2.96
CA HIS A 169 21.31 5.37 -1.96
C HIS A 169 21.44 3.85 -1.77
N ARG A 170 22.63 3.43 -1.37
CA ARG A 170 22.90 2.01 -1.12
C ARG A 170 21.92 1.51 -0.06
N SER A 171 21.10 0.51 -0.40
CA SER A 171 20.14 -0.06 0.54
C SER A 171 20.85 -0.49 1.82
N PHE A 172 20.29 -0.14 2.96
CA PHE A 172 20.82 -0.51 4.28
C PHE A 172 20.68 -2.01 4.55
N VAL A 173 19.84 -2.70 3.77
CA VAL A 173 19.67 -4.15 3.84
C VAL A 173 20.72 -4.80 2.95
N PRO A 174 21.74 -5.48 3.52
CA PRO A 174 22.73 -6.21 2.72
C PRO A 174 22.02 -7.32 1.95
N SER A 175 22.24 -7.35 0.64
CA SER A 175 21.69 -8.41 -0.21
C SER A 175 22.20 -9.77 0.31
N ILE A 176 21.29 -10.65 0.65
CA ILE A 176 21.56 -12.01 1.16
C ILE A 176 22.40 -12.83 0.17
N GLU A 177 22.46 -12.40 -1.09
CA GLU A 177 23.30 -13.03 -2.14
C GLU A 177 24.81 -13.16 -1.78
N LYS A 178 25.31 -12.32 -0.89
CA LYS A 178 26.70 -12.42 -0.41
C LYS A 178 26.96 -13.54 0.59
N TRP A 179 25.92 -14.15 1.14
CA TRP A 179 26.02 -15.20 2.15
C TRP A 179 25.81 -16.61 1.59
N CYS A 180 25.44 -16.71 0.31
CA CYS A 180 25.18 -17.98 -0.39
C CYS A 180 26.31 -18.39 -1.36
N LYS A 181 27.52 -17.80 -1.20
CA LYS A 181 28.74 -18.28 -1.91
C LYS A 181 29.67 -18.98 -0.97
#